data_ba55a8ca36a483d16959b0e3d55457c3
#
_entry.id   ba55a8ca36a483d16959b0e3d55457c3
#
_cell.length_a   1.000
_cell.length_b   1.000
_cell.length_c   1.000
_cell.angle_alpha   90.00
_cell.angle_beta   90.00
_cell.angle_gamma   90.00
#
_symmetry.space_group_name_H-M   'P 1'
#
loop_
_entity.id
_entity.type
_entity.pdbx_description
1 polymer ?
#
loop_
_entity_poly.entity_id
_entity_poly.type
_entity_poly.pdbx_seq_one_letter_code
_entity_poly.pdbx_strand_id
1 'polypeptide(L)'
;MAQWPSDYSGAWTLSQSVQREGVGLHSGQQAQVRLQPSRRPGYWVGWLDAPELPLIRLAPDHVSDTQLCTALRLDQRRLATVEHLLAALAGTGVTQAEILVSGEEIPLLDGSALPWVEALDEAGLEALPYASAPLELELPLTVSSGVSFATALPHAGLRVGAAIEFADAAIGRQLFSLDLSPSTFVEQIAPARTFGLRSQVDQLLAAGLIRGG
;
A
#
# COMPACT_ATOMS: atom_id res chain seq x y z
N MET A 1 21.88 -2.62 2.26
CA MET A 1 20.71 -1.73 2.32
C MET A 1 20.59 -1.01 0.99
N ALA A 2 19.42 -1.07 0.37
CA ALA A 2 19.16 -0.31 -0.85
C ALA A 2 19.38 1.18 -0.58
N GLN A 3 19.89 1.88 -1.57
CA GLN A 3 19.93 3.32 -1.52
C GLN A 3 18.58 3.84 -2.01
N TRP A 4 17.73 4.27 -1.06
CA TRP A 4 16.44 4.86 -1.38
C TRP A 4 16.60 6.15 -2.18
N PRO A 5 15.65 6.49 -3.07
CA PRO A 5 15.61 7.81 -3.69
C PRO A 5 15.66 8.93 -2.65
N SER A 6 16.29 10.05 -2.97
CA SER A 6 16.35 11.22 -2.07
C SER A 6 14.99 11.90 -1.92
N ASP A 7 14.17 11.81 -2.96
CA ASP A 7 12.84 12.44 -3.06
C ASP A 7 11.96 11.67 -4.05
N TYR A 8 10.77 12.19 -4.34
CA TYR A 8 9.79 11.58 -5.26
C TYR A 8 9.82 12.13 -6.68
N SER A 9 10.86 12.86 -7.09
CA SER A 9 10.94 13.49 -8.42
C SER A 9 11.39 12.53 -9.51
N GLY A 10 12.13 11.46 -9.15
CA GLY A 10 12.65 10.47 -10.09
C GLY A 10 11.67 9.36 -10.38
N ALA A 11 11.83 8.68 -11.53
CA ALA A 11 11.15 7.44 -11.81
C ALA A 11 12.05 6.26 -11.42
N TRP A 12 11.51 5.32 -10.64
CA TRP A 12 12.24 4.20 -10.06
C TRP A 12 11.47 2.89 -10.22
N THR A 13 12.22 1.82 -10.44
CA THR A 13 11.72 0.44 -10.45
C THR A 13 12.63 -0.46 -9.63
N LEU A 14 12.28 -1.73 -9.49
CA LEU A 14 13.13 -2.74 -8.86
C LEU A 14 14.30 -3.09 -9.78
N SER A 15 15.47 -3.46 -9.21
CA SER A 15 16.60 -3.99 -9.97
C SER A 15 16.42 -5.46 -10.32
N GLN A 16 15.77 -6.23 -9.45
CA GLN A 16 15.47 -7.65 -9.66
C GLN A 16 14.11 -8.01 -9.05
N SER A 17 13.61 -9.20 -9.41
CA SER A 17 12.37 -9.72 -8.84
C SER A 17 12.56 -10.17 -7.40
N VAL A 18 11.53 -9.99 -6.58
CA VAL A 18 11.47 -10.46 -5.20
C VAL A 18 10.09 -11.03 -4.92
N GLN A 19 9.99 -11.95 -3.95
CA GLN A 19 8.75 -12.63 -3.63
C GLN A 19 8.52 -12.66 -2.12
N ARG A 20 7.25 -12.55 -1.73
CA ARG A 20 6.77 -12.80 -0.36
C ARG A 20 5.56 -13.72 -0.39
N GLU A 21 5.44 -14.50 0.66
CA GLU A 21 4.33 -15.43 0.87
C GLU A 21 3.75 -15.21 2.25
N GLY A 22 2.47 -15.46 2.40
CA GLY A 22 1.80 -15.36 3.68
C GLY A 22 0.32 -15.65 3.56
N VAL A 23 -0.40 -15.44 4.65
CA VAL A 23 -1.84 -15.70 4.74
C VAL A 23 -2.61 -14.39 4.61
N GLY A 24 -3.68 -14.40 3.81
CA GLY A 24 -4.62 -13.29 3.74
C GLY A 24 -5.41 -13.16 5.03
N LEU A 25 -5.57 -11.94 5.56
CA LEU A 25 -6.29 -11.68 6.81
C LEU A 25 -7.76 -12.09 6.74
N HIS A 26 -8.41 -11.76 5.65
CA HIS A 26 -9.84 -11.97 5.47
C HIS A 26 -10.16 -13.34 4.85
N SER A 27 -9.37 -13.78 3.89
CA SER A 27 -9.56 -15.06 3.22
C SER A 27 -9.07 -16.25 4.04
N GLY A 28 -8.02 -16.07 4.85
CA GLY A 28 -7.31 -17.16 5.52
C GLY A 28 -6.56 -18.07 4.54
N GLN A 29 -6.44 -17.66 3.28
CA GLN A 29 -5.78 -18.45 2.24
C GLN A 29 -4.31 -18.07 2.11
N GLN A 30 -3.47 -19.04 1.75
CA GLN A 30 -2.10 -18.77 1.35
C GLN A 30 -2.09 -17.93 0.07
N ALA A 31 -1.28 -16.90 0.07
CA ALA A 31 -1.07 -16.03 -1.08
C ALA A 31 0.43 -15.80 -1.29
N GLN A 32 0.80 -15.67 -2.56
CA GLN A 32 2.15 -15.36 -2.99
C GLN A 32 2.11 -14.07 -3.79
N VAL A 33 3.04 -13.17 -3.51
CA VAL A 33 3.21 -11.93 -4.26
C VAL A 33 4.64 -11.87 -4.76
N ARG A 34 4.78 -11.70 -6.07
CA ARG A 34 6.07 -11.45 -6.74
C ARG A 34 6.07 -10.04 -7.29
N LEU A 35 7.03 -9.24 -6.87
CA LEU A 35 7.30 -7.92 -7.43
C LEU A 35 8.38 -8.05 -8.49
N GLN A 36 8.17 -7.42 -9.64
CA GLN A 36 9.10 -7.45 -10.76
C GLN A 36 9.41 -6.03 -11.26
N PRO A 37 10.63 -5.82 -11.81
CA PRO A 37 10.95 -4.59 -12.51
C PRO A 37 9.95 -4.30 -13.63
N SER A 38 9.61 -3.02 -13.82
CA SER A 38 8.77 -2.59 -14.94
C SER A 38 9.36 -1.34 -15.60
N ARG A 39 9.28 -1.29 -16.93
CA ARG A 39 9.55 -0.07 -17.71
C ARG A 39 8.28 0.69 -18.07
N ARG A 40 7.12 0.14 -17.70
CA ARG A 40 5.81 0.76 -17.92
C ARG A 40 5.46 1.67 -16.75
N PRO A 41 5.04 2.92 -16.98
CA PRO A 41 4.62 3.82 -15.91
C PRO A 41 3.49 3.26 -15.05
N GLY A 42 3.64 3.39 -13.72
CA GLY A 42 2.67 2.95 -12.73
C GLY A 42 2.82 1.50 -12.31
N TYR A 43 1.88 1.02 -11.52
CA TYR A 43 1.85 -0.35 -11.02
C TYR A 43 0.91 -1.20 -11.89
N TRP A 44 1.35 -2.40 -12.23
CA TRP A 44 0.63 -3.34 -13.08
C TRP A 44 0.41 -4.64 -12.33
N VAL A 45 -0.83 -5.08 -12.24
CA VAL A 45 -1.19 -6.33 -11.55
C VAL A 45 -1.41 -7.43 -12.58
N GLY A 46 -0.89 -8.61 -12.28
CA GLY A 46 -1.11 -9.86 -12.98
C GLY A 46 -1.31 -11.02 -12.00
N TRP A 47 -1.57 -12.19 -12.54
CA TRP A 47 -1.96 -13.35 -11.76
C TRP A 47 -0.98 -14.51 -11.96
N LEU A 48 -0.40 -15.01 -10.87
CA LEU A 48 0.50 -16.18 -10.90
C LEU A 48 -0.25 -17.47 -11.21
N ASP A 49 -1.51 -17.54 -10.81
CA ASP A 49 -2.41 -18.68 -11.03
C ASP A 49 -3.19 -18.60 -12.35
N ALA A 50 -3.04 -17.49 -13.12
CA ALA A 50 -3.62 -17.29 -14.44
C ALA A 50 -2.71 -16.38 -15.29
N PRO A 51 -1.50 -16.84 -15.64
CA PRO A 51 -0.49 -16.02 -16.31
C PRO A 51 -0.85 -15.64 -17.75
N GLU A 52 -1.87 -16.27 -18.32
CA GLU A 52 -2.43 -15.93 -19.64
C GLU A 52 -3.28 -14.66 -19.63
N LEU A 53 -3.73 -14.20 -18.47
CA LEU A 53 -4.49 -12.96 -18.34
C LEU A 53 -3.57 -11.73 -18.50
N PRO A 54 -4.06 -10.66 -19.14
CA PRO A 54 -3.26 -9.47 -19.33
C PRO A 54 -2.96 -8.76 -18.00
N LEU A 55 -1.82 -8.07 -17.96
CA LEU A 55 -1.51 -7.16 -16.87
C LEU A 55 -2.47 -5.96 -16.89
N ILE A 56 -3.01 -5.60 -15.74
CA ILE A 56 -3.94 -4.48 -15.55
C ILE A 56 -3.21 -3.36 -14.83
N ARG A 57 -3.16 -2.17 -15.44
CA ARG A 57 -2.60 -0.99 -14.78
C ARG A 57 -3.51 -0.56 -13.64
N LEU A 58 -2.96 -0.38 -12.45
CA LEU A 58 -3.73 0.12 -11.31
C LEU A 58 -4.16 1.57 -11.50
N ALA A 59 -5.39 1.86 -11.12
CA ALA A 59 -5.99 3.19 -11.08
C ALA A 59 -6.96 3.29 -9.90
N PRO A 60 -7.23 4.49 -9.37
CA PRO A 60 -8.18 4.69 -8.27
C PRO A 60 -9.59 4.17 -8.58
N ASP A 61 -10.01 4.19 -9.84
CA ASP A 61 -11.33 3.71 -10.28
C ASP A 61 -11.54 2.20 -10.09
N HIS A 62 -10.46 1.45 -9.87
CA HIS A 62 -10.55 0.03 -9.53
C HIS A 62 -10.97 -0.23 -8.09
N VAL A 63 -10.95 0.77 -7.20
CA VAL A 63 -11.39 0.60 -5.81
C VAL A 63 -12.86 0.21 -5.78
N SER A 64 -13.15 -0.97 -5.28
CA SER A 64 -14.50 -1.55 -5.26
C SER A 64 -15.08 -1.64 -3.86
N ASP A 65 -14.24 -1.68 -2.84
CA ASP A 65 -14.64 -1.79 -1.45
C ASP A 65 -13.53 -1.23 -0.54
N THR A 66 -13.95 -0.61 0.57
CA THR A 66 -13.05 -0.07 1.61
C THR A 66 -13.45 -0.52 3.01
N GLN A 67 -14.32 -1.52 3.12
CA GLN A 67 -14.70 -2.09 4.40
C GLN A 67 -13.60 -3.04 4.89
N LEU A 68 -12.98 -2.70 6.02
CA LEU A 68 -11.89 -3.43 6.68
C LEU A 68 -10.56 -3.50 5.92
N CYS A 69 -10.55 -3.32 4.61
CA CYS A 69 -9.35 -3.24 3.77
C CYS A 69 -9.66 -2.49 2.48
N THR A 70 -8.64 -2.09 1.73
CA THR A 70 -8.84 -1.61 0.36
C THR A 70 -8.87 -2.80 -0.59
N ALA A 71 -9.98 -2.97 -1.30
CA ALA A 71 -10.13 -3.99 -2.33
C ALA A 71 -10.32 -3.37 -3.72
N LEU A 72 -9.69 -3.98 -4.69
CA LEU A 72 -9.74 -3.59 -6.10
C LEU A 72 -10.55 -4.60 -6.90
N ARG A 73 -11.30 -4.13 -7.89
CA ARG A 73 -11.90 -4.94 -8.96
C ARG A 73 -11.06 -4.79 -10.21
N LEU A 74 -10.42 -5.87 -10.60
CA LEU A 74 -9.55 -5.95 -11.77
C LEU A 74 -10.19 -6.92 -12.77
N ASP A 75 -10.97 -6.39 -13.70
CA ASP A 75 -11.88 -7.13 -14.57
C ASP A 75 -12.81 -8.06 -13.78
N GLN A 76 -12.66 -9.37 -13.94
CA GLN A 76 -13.51 -10.36 -13.25
C GLN A 76 -12.96 -10.80 -11.89
N ARG A 77 -11.75 -10.36 -11.53
CA ARG A 77 -11.10 -10.76 -10.27
C ARG A 77 -11.11 -9.64 -9.24
N ARG A 78 -11.07 -10.01 -7.98
CA ARG A 78 -10.91 -9.11 -6.84
C ARG A 78 -9.50 -9.24 -6.28
N LEU A 79 -8.91 -8.14 -5.84
CA LEU A 79 -7.66 -8.14 -5.07
C LEU A 79 -7.85 -7.28 -3.82
N ALA A 80 -7.79 -7.90 -2.66
CA ALA A 80 -7.99 -7.26 -1.35
C ALA A 80 -6.67 -6.98 -0.62
N THR A 81 -6.74 -6.12 0.39
CA THR A 81 -5.65 -5.81 1.34
C THR A 81 -4.40 -5.26 0.63
N VAL A 82 -4.61 -4.37 -0.33
CA VAL A 82 -3.53 -3.82 -1.19
C VAL A 82 -2.77 -2.68 -0.52
N GLU A 83 -3.30 -2.06 0.53
CA GLU A 83 -2.85 -0.81 1.11
C GLU A 83 -1.41 -0.85 1.62
N HIS A 84 -0.98 -1.92 2.32
CA HIS A 84 0.37 -2.03 2.89
C HIS A 84 1.45 -2.14 1.81
N LEU A 85 1.19 -2.96 0.79
CA LEU A 85 2.09 -3.10 -0.36
C LEU A 85 2.18 -1.81 -1.17
N LEU A 86 1.04 -1.19 -1.50
CA LEU A 86 1.03 0.06 -2.26
C LEU A 86 1.66 1.20 -1.48
N ALA A 87 1.48 1.24 -0.14
CA ALA A 87 2.16 2.20 0.72
C ALA A 87 3.68 1.99 0.69
N ALA A 88 4.17 0.75 0.74
CA ALA A 88 5.60 0.45 0.64
C ALA A 88 6.18 0.91 -0.70
N LEU A 89 5.55 0.57 -1.82
CA LEU A 89 5.99 0.99 -3.15
C LEU A 89 6.03 2.52 -3.29
N ALA A 90 4.91 3.18 -2.98
CA ALA A 90 4.82 4.64 -3.10
C ALA A 90 5.72 5.36 -2.09
N GLY A 91 5.73 4.90 -0.84
CA GLY A 91 6.50 5.51 0.24
C GLY A 91 8.02 5.40 0.07
N THR A 92 8.53 4.35 -0.58
CA THR A 92 9.95 4.20 -0.92
C THR A 92 10.34 4.89 -2.23
N GLY A 93 9.39 5.49 -2.96
CA GLY A 93 9.64 6.19 -4.21
C GLY A 93 9.66 5.29 -5.44
N VAL A 94 9.29 4.02 -5.35
CA VAL A 94 9.09 3.14 -6.50
C VAL A 94 7.88 3.63 -7.28
N THR A 95 8.06 3.98 -8.54
CA THR A 95 6.99 4.52 -9.41
C THR A 95 6.46 3.50 -10.39
N GLN A 96 7.18 2.40 -10.58
CA GLN A 96 6.88 1.39 -11.59
C GLN A 96 7.22 0.00 -11.08
N ALA A 97 6.24 -0.89 -11.12
CA ALA A 97 6.42 -2.29 -10.77
C ALA A 97 5.34 -3.17 -11.43
N GLU A 98 5.67 -4.42 -11.68
CA GLU A 98 4.67 -5.46 -11.91
C GLU A 98 4.46 -6.24 -10.62
N ILE A 99 3.21 -6.42 -10.25
CA ILE A 99 2.75 -7.09 -9.02
C ILE A 99 2.01 -8.35 -9.44
N LEU A 100 2.66 -9.50 -9.34
CA LEU A 100 2.06 -10.78 -9.70
C LEU A 100 1.58 -11.49 -8.43
N VAL A 101 0.30 -11.83 -8.38
CA VAL A 101 -0.36 -12.36 -7.18
C VAL A 101 -0.98 -13.73 -7.46
N SER A 102 -0.86 -14.67 -6.51
CA SER A 102 -1.71 -15.85 -6.48
C SER A 102 -2.90 -15.60 -5.55
N GLY A 103 -4.11 -15.91 -6.03
CA GLY A 103 -5.32 -15.70 -5.25
C GLY A 103 -5.85 -14.26 -5.28
N GLU A 104 -6.70 -13.91 -4.31
CA GLU A 104 -7.51 -12.69 -4.33
C GLU A 104 -7.20 -11.73 -3.18
N GLU A 105 -6.11 -11.95 -2.44
CA GLU A 105 -5.73 -11.11 -1.31
C GLU A 105 -4.21 -11.01 -1.17
N ILE A 106 -3.72 -9.80 -0.92
CA ILE A 106 -2.31 -9.58 -0.54
C ILE A 106 -2.12 -10.07 0.90
N PRO A 107 -1.08 -10.87 1.21
CA PRO A 107 -0.86 -11.34 2.57
C PRO A 107 -0.60 -10.17 3.53
N LEU A 108 -1.18 -10.24 4.73
CA LEU A 108 -1.03 -9.19 5.75
C LEU A 108 0.40 -9.09 6.28
N LEU A 109 1.13 -10.19 6.30
CA LEU A 109 2.46 -10.32 6.91
C LEU A 109 2.41 -9.94 8.41
N ASP A 110 3.20 -8.95 8.84
CA ASP A 110 3.20 -8.50 10.23
C ASP A 110 2.18 -7.38 10.53
N GLY A 111 1.38 -6.98 9.53
CA GLY A 111 0.41 -5.90 9.64
C GLY A 111 0.98 -4.50 9.44
N SER A 112 2.22 -4.39 8.96
CA SER A 112 2.87 -3.12 8.59
C SER A 112 3.29 -3.10 7.12
N ALA A 113 3.85 -1.99 6.65
CA ALA A 113 4.49 -1.91 5.34
C ALA A 113 5.95 -2.39 5.37
N LEU A 114 6.55 -2.61 6.55
CA LEU A 114 7.98 -2.92 6.71
C LEU A 114 8.42 -4.19 5.97
N PRO A 115 7.72 -5.34 6.03
CA PRO A 115 8.14 -6.54 5.30
C PRO A 115 8.17 -6.35 3.78
N TRP A 116 7.34 -5.43 3.25
CA TRP A 116 7.37 -5.04 1.85
C TRP A 116 8.55 -4.13 1.54
N VAL A 117 8.90 -3.20 2.44
CA VAL A 117 10.12 -2.38 2.34
C VAL A 117 11.37 -3.25 2.37
N GLU A 118 11.42 -4.26 3.24
CA GLU A 118 12.52 -5.23 3.28
C GLU A 118 12.63 -6.03 1.97
N ALA A 119 11.48 -6.38 1.36
CA ALA A 119 11.47 -7.00 0.04
C ALA A 119 12.05 -6.06 -1.04
N LEU A 120 11.71 -4.78 -1.00
CA LEU A 120 12.25 -3.79 -1.93
C LEU A 120 13.76 -3.53 -1.71
N ASP A 121 14.23 -3.55 -0.44
CA ASP A 121 15.66 -3.47 -0.11
C ASP A 121 16.43 -4.68 -0.67
N GLU A 122 15.88 -5.89 -0.54
CA GLU A 122 16.43 -7.12 -1.11
C GLU A 122 16.50 -7.08 -2.64
N ALA A 123 15.43 -6.59 -3.29
CA ALA A 123 15.37 -6.46 -4.74
C ALA A 123 16.34 -5.41 -5.29
N GLY A 124 16.68 -4.41 -4.47
CA GLY A 124 17.36 -3.21 -4.92
C GLY A 124 16.50 -2.35 -5.85
N LEU A 125 16.89 -1.09 -6.03
CA LEU A 125 16.17 -0.15 -6.89
C LEU A 125 17.04 0.31 -8.05
N GLU A 126 16.41 0.59 -9.20
CA GLU A 126 17.02 1.13 -10.41
C GLU A 126 16.34 2.44 -10.78
N ALA A 127 17.14 3.49 -10.94
CA ALA A 127 16.66 4.76 -11.48
C ALA A 127 16.40 4.64 -12.98
N LEU A 128 15.26 5.15 -13.42
CA LEU A 128 14.91 5.19 -14.83
C LEU A 128 15.32 6.53 -15.46
N PRO A 129 15.63 6.56 -16.77
CA PRO A 129 16.23 7.73 -17.41
C PRO A 129 15.19 8.84 -17.72
N TYR A 130 14.19 9.02 -16.89
CA TYR A 130 13.18 10.06 -17.00
C TYR A 130 12.63 10.44 -15.62
N ALA A 131 12.08 11.64 -15.51
CA ALA A 131 11.44 12.11 -14.29
C ALA A 131 10.02 11.53 -14.16
N SER A 132 9.58 11.33 -12.93
CA SER A 132 8.17 11.16 -12.63
C SER A 132 7.48 12.52 -12.76
N ALA A 133 6.35 12.60 -13.47
CA ALA A 133 5.55 13.80 -13.50
C ALA A 133 4.74 13.90 -12.21
N PRO A 134 5.02 14.85 -11.31
CA PRO A 134 4.25 15.01 -10.08
C PRO A 134 2.84 15.48 -10.39
N LEU A 135 1.89 15.03 -9.59
CA LEU A 135 0.56 15.62 -9.57
C LEU A 135 0.61 16.84 -8.64
N GLU A 136 0.48 18.02 -9.21
CA GLU A 136 0.43 19.27 -8.46
C GLU A 136 -1.01 19.71 -8.19
N LEU A 137 -1.27 20.10 -6.95
CA LEU A 137 -2.54 20.68 -6.54
C LEU A 137 -2.47 22.20 -6.61
N GLU A 138 -3.32 22.80 -7.41
CA GLU A 138 -3.43 24.26 -7.49
C GLU A 138 -4.35 24.83 -6.41
N LEU A 139 -5.37 24.09 -6.01
CA LEU A 139 -6.38 24.51 -5.05
C LEU A 139 -6.62 23.43 -3.97
N PRO A 140 -7.02 23.84 -2.76
CA PRO A 140 -7.43 22.89 -1.73
C PRO A 140 -8.60 22.02 -2.18
N LEU A 141 -8.52 20.72 -1.86
CA LEU A 141 -9.60 19.76 -2.09
C LEU A 141 -9.93 19.06 -0.77
N THR A 142 -11.21 19.06 -0.41
CA THR A 142 -11.69 18.36 0.80
C THR A 142 -12.84 17.43 0.44
N VAL A 143 -12.78 16.22 0.95
CA VAL A 143 -13.88 15.23 0.92
C VAL A 143 -14.25 14.86 2.34
N SER A 144 -15.53 14.59 2.59
CA SER A 144 -16.01 14.22 3.93
C SER A 144 -17.07 13.12 3.85
N SER A 145 -17.10 12.28 4.89
CA SER A 145 -18.09 11.23 5.09
C SER A 145 -18.40 11.12 6.59
N GLY A 146 -19.62 11.53 6.97
CA GLY A 146 -19.99 11.64 8.38
C GLY A 146 -19.09 12.63 9.11
N VAL A 147 -18.41 12.16 10.16
CA VAL A 147 -17.44 12.96 10.95
C VAL A 147 -16.01 12.87 10.42
N SER A 148 -15.77 12.01 9.45
CA SER A 148 -14.44 11.83 8.85
C SER A 148 -14.26 12.75 7.65
N PHE A 149 -13.04 13.23 7.45
CA PHE A 149 -12.68 14.02 6.28
C PHE A 149 -11.24 13.76 5.85
N ALA A 150 -10.97 14.01 4.58
CA ALA A 150 -9.61 14.07 4.04
C ALA A 150 -9.47 15.39 3.27
N THR A 151 -8.34 16.07 3.46
CA THR A 151 -8.04 17.34 2.79
C THR A 151 -6.67 17.25 2.14
N ALA A 152 -6.59 17.61 0.87
CA ALA A 152 -5.35 17.84 0.15
C ALA A 152 -5.14 19.34 -0.03
N LEU A 153 -3.94 19.83 0.27
CA LEU A 153 -3.57 21.24 0.20
C LEU A 153 -2.35 21.42 -0.71
N PRO A 154 -2.26 22.50 -1.48
CA PRO A 154 -1.03 22.88 -2.17
C PRO A 154 0.15 22.97 -1.18
N HIS A 155 1.26 22.33 -1.50
CA HIS A 155 2.47 22.30 -0.67
C HIS A 155 3.71 22.12 -1.55
N ALA A 156 4.85 22.69 -1.14
CA ALA A 156 6.12 22.62 -1.88
C ALA A 156 6.81 21.24 -1.83
N GLY A 157 6.21 20.24 -1.22
CA GLY A 157 6.69 18.87 -1.12
C GLY A 157 5.54 17.96 -0.77
N LEU A 158 5.81 16.79 -0.23
CA LEU A 158 4.77 15.88 0.25
C LEU A 158 4.77 15.85 1.78
N ARG A 159 3.68 16.33 2.37
CA ARG A 159 3.41 16.21 3.81
C ARG A 159 2.16 15.38 4.03
N VAL A 160 2.25 14.43 4.94
CA VAL A 160 1.11 13.58 5.34
C VAL A 160 0.78 13.89 6.80
N GLY A 161 -0.51 14.06 7.09
CA GLY A 161 -1.02 14.20 8.46
C GLY A 161 -2.21 13.29 8.68
N ALA A 162 -2.29 12.67 9.84
CA ALA A 162 -3.41 11.85 10.27
C ALA A 162 -3.83 12.22 11.69
N ALA A 163 -5.14 12.29 11.91
CA ALA A 163 -5.73 12.45 13.24
C ALA A 163 -6.75 11.36 13.46
N ILE A 164 -6.71 10.73 14.62
CA ILE A 164 -7.68 9.73 15.04
C ILE A 164 -8.23 10.06 16.42
N GLU A 165 -9.47 9.65 16.68
CA GLU A 165 -10.10 9.77 17.99
C GLU A 165 -10.94 8.52 18.26
N PHE A 166 -10.58 7.82 19.33
CA PHE A 166 -11.25 6.61 19.78
C PHE A 166 -11.78 6.80 21.21
N ALA A 167 -12.94 6.23 21.49
CA ALA A 167 -13.50 6.22 22.83
C ALA A 167 -12.67 5.38 23.82
N ASP A 168 -11.91 4.40 23.32
CA ASP A 168 -10.98 3.61 24.12
C ASP A 168 -9.82 4.48 24.61
N ALA A 169 -9.66 4.57 25.95
CA ALA A 169 -8.66 5.43 26.57
C ALA A 169 -7.21 5.04 26.25
N ALA A 170 -6.96 3.80 25.88
CA ALA A 170 -5.61 3.36 25.49
C ALA A 170 -5.18 3.94 24.14
N ILE A 171 -6.14 4.30 23.28
CA ILE A 171 -5.90 4.93 21.98
C ILE A 171 -6.14 6.44 22.08
N GLY A 172 -7.32 6.85 22.56
CA GLY A 172 -7.71 8.23 22.74
C GLY A 172 -7.63 9.04 21.45
N ARG A 173 -7.17 10.30 21.60
CA ARG A 173 -6.95 11.23 20.49
C ARG A 173 -5.47 11.29 20.16
N GLN A 174 -5.14 11.05 18.90
CA GLN A 174 -3.77 11.12 18.39
C GLN A 174 -3.70 11.95 17.11
N LEU A 175 -2.61 12.67 16.96
CA LEU A 175 -2.27 13.45 15.77
C LEU A 175 -0.82 13.16 15.40
N PHE A 176 -0.58 12.85 14.16
CA PHE A 176 0.76 12.69 13.61
C PHE A 176 0.87 13.44 12.30
N SER A 177 2.01 14.10 12.04
CA SER A 177 2.29 14.78 10.77
C SER A 177 3.78 14.68 10.46
N LEU A 178 4.10 14.44 9.20
CA LEU A 178 5.46 14.21 8.72
C LEU A 178 5.66 14.82 7.33
N ASP A 179 6.78 15.50 7.13
CA ASP A 179 7.29 15.79 5.78
C ASP A 179 7.87 14.49 5.23
N LEU A 180 7.21 13.98 4.18
CA LEU A 180 7.48 12.65 3.66
C LEU A 180 8.60 12.67 2.63
N SER A 181 9.56 11.80 2.83
CA SER A 181 10.57 11.38 1.88
C SER A 181 10.69 9.86 1.93
N PRO A 182 11.32 9.21 0.95
CA PRO A 182 11.54 7.76 1.01
C PRO A 182 12.21 7.30 2.32
N SER A 183 13.21 8.02 2.81
CA SER A 183 13.89 7.69 4.07
C SER A 183 12.98 7.87 5.29
N THR A 184 12.25 9.00 5.38
CA THR A 184 11.34 9.22 6.53
C THR A 184 10.14 8.26 6.51
N PHE A 185 9.68 7.85 5.33
CA PHE A 185 8.68 6.78 5.23
C PHE A 185 9.21 5.47 5.82
N VAL A 186 10.39 5.03 5.39
CA VAL A 186 11.01 3.78 5.87
C VAL A 186 11.22 3.79 7.38
N GLU A 187 11.70 4.92 7.92
CA GLU A 187 12.04 5.04 9.35
C GLU A 187 10.82 5.20 10.25
N GLN A 188 9.80 5.94 9.83
CA GLN A 188 8.74 6.42 10.74
C GLN A 188 7.33 5.89 10.40
N ILE A 189 7.07 5.52 9.13
CA ILE A 189 5.74 5.06 8.71
C ILE A 189 5.73 3.54 8.49
N ALA A 190 6.71 3.03 7.75
CA ALA A 190 6.72 1.61 7.36
C ALA A 190 6.61 0.64 8.55
N PRO A 191 7.22 0.88 9.74
CA PRO A 191 7.10 -0.02 10.88
C PRO A 191 5.74 0.07 11.60
N ALA A 192 4.91 1.07 11.29
CA ALA A 192 3.63 1.24 11.97
C ALA A 192 2.66 0.15 11.55
N ARG A 193 2.18 -0.62 12.53
CA ARG A 193 1.26 -1.72 12.31
C ARG A 193 -0.19 -1.26 12.34
N THR A 194 -1.02 -1.87 11.49
CA THR A 194 -2.47 -1.78 11.66
C THR A 194 -2.90 -2.35 13.01
N PHE A 195 -4.03 -1.89 13.54
CA PHE A 195 -4.57 -2.34 14.82
C PHE A 195 -6.09 -2.54 14.73
N GLY A 196 -6.62 -3.28 15.68
CA GLY A 196 -8.05 -3.42 15.89
C GLY A 196 -8.38 -3.47 17.38
N LEU A 197 -9.56 -2.98 17.76
CA LEU A 197 -10.06 -3.16 19.12
C LEU A 197 -10.41 -4.64 19.35
N ARG A 198 -9.99 -5.20 20.48
CA ARG A 198 -10.21 -6.61 20.77
C ARG A 198 -11.68 -7.02 20.63
N SER A 199 -12.60 -6.19 21.14
CA SER A 199 -14.04 -6.44 21.01
C SER A 199 -14.52 -6.50 19.57
N GLN A 200 -13.93 -5.70 18.67
CA GLN A 200 -14.21 -5.72 17.23
C GLN A 200 -13.62 -6.98 16.57
N VAL A 201 -12.36 -7.31 16.91
CA VAL A 201 -11.68 -8.50 16.40
C VAL A 201 -12.46 -9.77 16.78
N ASP A 202 -12.91 -9.90 18.03
CA ASP A 202 -13.73 -11.05 18.49
C ASP A 202 -15.04 -11.17 17.68
N GLN A 203 -15.69 -10.05 17.38
CA GLN A 203 -16.90 -10.03 16.55
C GLN A 203 -16.61 -10.41 15.09
N LEU A 204 -15.51 -9.90 14.51
CA LEU A 204 -15.10 -10.20 13.14
C LEU A 204 -14.69 -11.66 12.96
N LEU A 205 -14.01 -12.22 13.96
CA LEU A 205 -13.69 -13.67 14.00
C LEU A 205 -14.97 -14.51 14.04
N ALA A 206 -15.91 -14.16 14.94
CA ALA A 206 -17.19 -14.86 15.03
C ALA A 206 -18.03 -14.76 13.76
N ALA A 207 -17.94 -13.64 13.03
CA ALA A 207 -18.59 -13.43 11.74
C ALA A 207 -17.85 -14.06 10.56
N GLY A 208 -16.65 -14.64 10.77
CA GLY A 208 -15.82 -15.21 9.73
C GLY A 208 -15.22 -14.18 8.75
N LEU A 209 -15.12 -12.92 9.18
CA LEU A 209 -14.55 -11.81 8.40
C LEU A 209 -13.03 -11.66 8.60
N ILE A 210 -12.48 -12.28 9.64
CA ILE A 210 -11.06 -12.50 9.86
C ILE A 210 -10.83 -14.00 9.95
N ARG A 211 -9.93 -14.55 9.14
CA ARG A 211 -9.64 -16.00 9.05
C ARG A 211 -8.15 -16.31 9.08
N GLY A 212 -7.30 -15.30 8.92
CA GLY A 212 -5.85 -15.35 8.97
C GLY A 212 -5.28 -14.32 9.94
N GLY A 213 -3.96 -14.33 10.15
CA GLY A 213 -3.23 -13.40 11.00
C GLY A 213 -2.33 -14.09 12.01
#